data_ee0b0fc427be3f9686c1ea0c7826e3a5
#
_entry.id   ee0b0fc427be3f9686c1ea0c7826e3a5
#
_cell.length_a   1.000
_cell.length_b   1.000
_cell.length_c   1.000
_cell.angle_alpha   90.00
_cell.angle_beta   90.00
_cell.angle_gamma   90.00
#
_symmetry.space_group_name_H-M   'P 1'
#
loop_
_entity.id
_entity.type
_entity.pdbx_description
1 polymer ?
#
loop_
_entity_poly.entity_id
_entity_poly.type
_entity_poly.pdbx_seq_one_letter_code
_entity_poly.pdbx_strand_id
1 'polypeptide(L)'
;MSNKLIVLKIGTNTLFDNAEINFDILDTLASSITKYRKQNINFVIVTSGAVQSGANELNLSERPKNLKELQVASAVGQVSLINTYKEIFNNHDINIAQILISKNVLEDRSQFINTLSLIHI
;
A
#
# COMPACT_ATOMS: atom_id res chain seq x y z
N MET A 1 8.11 27.31 -3.50
CA MET A 1 8.27 26.10 -4.33
C MET A 1 6.93 25.41 -4.46
N SER A 2 6.57 24.98 -5.65
CA SER A 2 5.35 24.21 -5.85
C SER A 2 5.49 22.82 -5.21
N ASN A 3 4.47 22.39 -4.50
CA ASN A 3 4.40 21.03 -4.00
C ASN A 3 4.19 20.06 -5.18
N LYS A 4 4.99 19.02 -5.23
CA LYS A 4 4.82 17.93 -6.20
C LYS A 4 4.23 16.71 -5.51
N LEU A 5 3.39 16.02 -6.23
CA LEU A 5 2.81 14.74 -5.80
C LEU A 5 3.23 13.66 -6.78
N ILE A 6 3.83 12.60 -6.25
CA ILE A 6 4.20 11.43 -7.05
C ILE A 6 3.32 10.25 -6.61
N VAL A 7 2.71 9.60 -7.59
CA VAL A 7 1.95 8.37 -7.39
C VAL A 7 2.81 7.19 -7.80
N LEU A 8 3.08 6.30 -6.86
CA LEU A 8 3.86 5.09 -7.09
C LEU A 8 2.94 3.87 -7.03
N LYS A 9 2.97 3.07 -8.08
CA LYS A 9 2.26 1.79 -8.10
C LYS A 9 3.25 0.66 -7.79
N ILE A 10 2.92 -0.15 -6.79
CA ILE A 10 3.71 -1.31 -6.40
C ILE A 10 2.87 -2.57 -6.59
N GLY A 11 3.25 -3.38 -7.57
CA GLY A 11 2.59 -4.65 -7.87
C GLY A 11 3.07 -5.78 -6.95
N THR A 12 2.29 -6.86 -6.90
CA THR A 12 2.58 -8.02 -6.07
C THR A 12 3.96 -8.63 -6.38
N ASN A 13 4.31 -8.74 -7.65
CA ASN A 13 5.59 -9.33 -8.06
C ASN A 13 6.81 -8.46 -7.67
N THR A 14 6.61 -7.18 -7.47
CA THR A 14 7.67 -6.29 -6.95
C THR A 14 7.76 -6.39 -5.44
N LEU A 15 6.61 -6.45 -4.77
CA LEU A 15 6.53 -6.45 -3.31
C LEU A 15 6.94 -7.79 -2.68
N PHE A 16 6.69 -8.91 -3.37
CA PHE A 16 6.97 -10.25 -2.88
C PHE A 16 8.08 -10.93 -3.69
N ASP A 17 8.96 -11.60 -2.98
CA ASP A 17 9.98 -12.49 -3.53
C ASP A 17 9.76 -13.88 -2.93
N ASN A 18 9.52 -14.90 -3.79
CA ASN A 18 9.19 -16.25 -3.34
C ASN A 18 8.07 -16.30 -2.29
N ALA A 19 6.98 -15.59 -2.56
CA ALA A 19 5.82 -15.46 -1.69
C ALA A 19 6.07 -14.71 -0.36
N GLU A 20 7.26 -14.23 -0.09
CA GLU A 20 7.58 -13.43 1.09
C GLU A 20 7.75 -11.95 0.73
N ILE A 21 7.38 -11.06 1.64
CA ILE A 21 7.57 -9.61 1.41
C ILE A 21 9.05 -9.30 1.30
N ASN A 22 9.41 -8.56 0.26
CA ASN A 22 10.75 -8.04 0.07
C ASN A 22 10.94 -6.78 0.93
N PHE A 23 11.41 -6.95 2.14
CA PHE A 23 11.65 -5.85 3.08
C PHE A 23 12.68 -4.85 2.57
N ASP A 24 13.70 -5.31 1.84
CA ASP A 24 14.75 -4.44 1.30
C ASP A 24 14.20 -3.42 0.30
N ILE A 25 13.27 -3.82 -0.55
CA ILE A 25 12.59 -2.92 -1.49
C ILE A 25 11.82 -1.84 -0.73
N LEU A 26 11.06 -2.22 0.29
CA LEU A 26 10.29 -1.26 1.08
C LEU A 26 11.18 -0.33 1.89
N ASP A 27 12.25 -0.85 2.46
CA ASP A 27 13.22 -0.03 3.20
C ASP A 27 13.93 0.97 2.29
N THR A 28 14.37 0.53 1.12
CA THR A 28 14.97 1.40 0.10
C THR A 28 13.98 2.46 -0.37
N LEU A 29 12.73 2.09 -0.58
CA LEU A 29 11.67 3.02 -0.96
C LEU A 29 11.45 4.08 0.13
N ALA A 30 11.33 3.67 1.38
CA ALA A 30 11.16 4.58 2.52
C ALA A 30 12.33 5.55 2.64
N SER A 31 13.55 5.07 2.49
CA SER A 31 14.76 5.90 2.48
C SER A 31 14.73 6.94 1.35
N SER A 32 14.35 6.53 0.16
CA SER A 32 14.23 7.43 -1.00
C SER A 32 13.14 8.48 -0.79
N ILE A 33 11.99 8.09 -0.27
CA ILE A 33 10.89 9.01 0.02
C ILE A 33 11.33 10.05 1.06
N THR A 34 12.03 9.65 2.10
CA THR A 34 12.58 10.58 3.10
C THR A 34 13.42 11.67 2.44
N LYS A 35 14.27 11.29 1.51
CA LYS A 35 15.14 12.20 0.78
C LYS A 35 14.35 13.21 -0.06
N TYR A 36 13.35 12.74 -0.81
CA TYR A 36 12.57 13.60 -1.70
C TYR A 36 11.56 14.47 -0.97
N ARG A 37 11.05 14.02 0.18
CA ARG A 37 10.15 14.85 1.01
C ARG A 37 10.81 16.16 1.47
N LYS A 38 12.12 16.15 1.68
CA LYS A 38 12.88 17.36 1.98
C LYS A 38 12.85 18.40 0.87
N GLN A 39 12.47 17.97 -0.34
CA GLN A 39 12.32 18.82 -1.52
C GLN A 39 10.86 19.21 -1.81
N ASN A 40 9.96 19.08 -0.83
CA ASN A 40 8.52 19.30 -0.96
C ASN A 40 7.83 18.38 -1.97
N ILE A 41 8.30 17.15 -2.06
CA ILE A 41 7.67 16.09 -2.88
C ILE A 41 6.89 15.17 -1.95
N ASN A 42 5.60 15.04 -2.19
CA ASN A 42 4.71 14.13 -1.49
C ASN A 42 4.47 12.87 -2.31
N PHE A 43 4.10 11.79 -1.64
CA PHE A 43 3.93 10.49 -2.28
C PHE A 43 2.59 9.86 -1.92
N VAL A 44 1.99 9.24 -2.91
CA VAL A 44 0.87 8.31 -2.76
C VAL A 44 1.34 6.96 -3.29
N ILE A 45 1.23 5.93 -2.48
CA ILE A 45 1.58 4.57 -2.88
C ILE A 45 0.28 3.80 -3.16
N VAL A 46 0.16 3.27 -4.36
CA VAL A 46 -0.91 2.36 -4.75
C VAL A 46 -0.32 0.96 -4.73
N THR A 47 -0.65 0.19 -3.71
CA THR A 47 -0.05 -1.11 -3.50
C THR A 47 -1.01 -2.26 -3.78
N SER A 48 -0.49 -3.32 -4.38
CA SER A 48 -1.09 -4.66 -4.37
C SER A 48 -0.54 -5.45 -3.18
N GLY A 49 -0.96 -6.70 -3.03
CA GLY A 49 -0.33 -7.63 -2.11
C GLY A 49 -1.21 -8.13 -0.97
N ALA A 50 -2.44 -7.64 -0.83
CA ALA A 50 -3.33 -8.06 0.24
C ALA A 50 -3.65 -9.56 0.21
N VAL A 51 -3.94 -10.11 -0.98
CA VAL A 51 -4.24 -11.55 -1.12
C VAL A 51 -3.05 -12.42 -0.75
N GLN A 52 -1.86 -12.07 -1.23
CA GLN A 52 -0.64 -12.84 -0.90
C GLN A 52 -0.30 -12.73 0.59
N SER A 53 -0.43 -11.55 1.18
CA SER A 53 -0.24 -11.37 2.62
C SER A 53 -1.22 -12.21 3.43
N GLY A 54 -2.49 -12.27 2.99
CA GLY A 54 -3.50 -13.09 3.63
C GLY A 54 -3.26 -14.59 3.46
N ALA A 55 -2.83 -15.01 2.29
CA ALA A 55 -2.45 -16.40 2.05
C ALA A 55 -1.33 -16.84 2.99
N ASN A 56 -0.33 -15.99 3.19
CA ASN A 56 0.76 -16.24 4.12
C ASN A 56 0.26 -16.30 5.57
N GLU A 57 -0.54 -15.34 5.99
CA GLU A 57 -1.11 -15.27 7.34
C GLU A 57 -1.98 -16.50 7.68
N LEU A 58 -2.74 -16.98 6.69
CA LEU A 58 -3.61 -18.14 6.81
C LEU A 58 -2.88 -19.46 6.54
N ASN A 59 -1.59 -19.43 6.27
CA ASN A 59 -0.76 -20.60 5.94
C ASN A 59 -1.32 -21.42 4.77
N LEU A 60 -1.82 -20.73 3.75
CA LEU A 60 -2.30 -21.41 2.55
C LEU A 60 -1.13 -21.87 1.69
N SER A 61 -1.19 -23.11 1.21
CA SER A 61 -0.15 -23.68 0.33
C SER A 61 -0.18 -23.13 -1.09
N GLU A 62 -1.35 -22.64 -1.52
CA GLU A 62 -1.58 -22.06 -2.84
C GLU A 62 -2.38 -20.76 -2.74
N ARG A 63 -2.26 -19.96 -3.79
CA ARG A 63 -3.09 -18.75 -3.92
C ARG A 63 -4.57 -19.17 -4.03
N PRO A 64 -5.48 -18.53 -3.26
CA PRO A 64 -6.92 -18.77 -3.39
C PRO A 64 -7.40 -18.55 -4.83
N LYS A 65 -8.31 -19.42 -5.30
CA LYS A 65 -8.82 -19.39 -6.67
C LYS A 65 -10.26 -18.93 -6.77
N ASN A 66 -11.08 -19.23 -5.75
CA ASN A 66 -12.47 -18.78 -5.77
C ASN A 66 -12.64 -17.40 -5.10
N LEU A 67 -13.71 -16.71 -5.47
CA LEU A 67 -13.96 -15.33 -5.03
C LEU A 67 -14.03 -15.20 -3.52
N LYS A 68 -14.70 -16.13 -2.84
CA LYS A 68 -14.87 -16.09 -1.37
C LYS A 68 -13.52 -16.19 -0.66
N GLU A 69 -12.69 -17.12 -1.05
CA GLU A 69 -11.35 -17.30 -0.48
C GLU A 69 -10.44 -16.10 -0.77
N LEU A 70 -10.54 -15.53 -1.98
CA LEU A 70 -9.82 -14.32 -2.36
C LEU A 70 -10.23 -13.13 -1.48
N GLN A 71 -11.53 -12.98 -1.21
CA GLN A 71 -12.03 -11.92 -0.34
C GLN A 71 -11.56 -12.10 1.10
N VAL A 72 -11.60 -13.32 1.64
CA VAL A 72 -11.11 -13.61 2.99
C VAL A 72 -9.60 -13.36 3.08
N ALA A 73 -8.82 -13.86 2.15
CA ALA A 73 -7.37 -13.65 2.13
C ALA A 73 -7.03 -12.15 2.01
N SER A 74 -7.74 -11.43 1.16
CA SER A 74 -7.56 -9.98 1.01
C SER A 74 -7.87 -9.22 2.30
N ALA A 75 -8.97 -9.56 2.97
CA ALA A 75 -9.37 -8.91 4.22
C ALA A 75 -8.36 -9.14 5.34
N VAL A 76 -7.93 -10.39 5.52
CA VAL A 76 -6.90 -10.75 6.51
C VAL A 76 -5.55 -10.12 6.15
N GLY A 77 -5.17 -10.23 4.89
CA GLY A 77 -3.87 -9.77 4.41
C GLY A 77 -3.73 -8.25 4.38
N GLN A 78 -4.81 -7.51 4.25
CA GLN A 78 -4.75 -6.05 4.26
C GLN A 78 -4.20 -5.52 5.58
N VAL A 79 -4.56 -6.13 6.70
CA VAL A 79 -4.04 -5.74 8.03
C VAL A 79 -2.54 -5.99 8.10
N SER A 80 -2.09 -7.18 7.71
CA SER A 80 -0.66 -7.54 7.72
C SER A 80 0.16 -6.66 6.77
N LEU A 81 -0.36 -6.41 5.58
CA LEU A 81 0.29 -5.58 4.58
C LEU A 81 0.53 -4.14 5.09
N ILE A 82 -0.51 -3.52 5.62
CA ILE A 82 -0.41 -2.14 6.13
C ILE A 82 0.47 -2.07 7.37
N ASN A 83 0.42 -3.06 8.25
CA ASN A 83 1.32 -3.11 9.40
C ASN A 83 2.79 -3.21 8.97
N THR A 84 3.09 -3.96 7.92
CA THR A 84 4.45 -4.04 7.36
C THR A 84 4.91 -2.68 6.81
N TYR A 85 4.07 -2.02 6.03
CA TYR A 85 4.37 -0.66 5.56
C TYR A 85 4.60 0.30 6.72
N LYS A 86 3.71 0.28 7.71
CA LYS A 86 3.79 1.16 8.88
C LYS A 86 5.10 0.97 9.62
N GLU A 87 5.47 -0.27 9.91
CA GLU A 87 6.69 -0.60 10.64
C GLU A 87 7.93 -0.09 9.90
N ILE A 88 8.05 -0.40 8.61
CA ILE A 88 9.21 -0.01 7.82
C ILE A 88 9.29 1.51 7.67
N PHE A 89 8.18 2.17 7.34
CA PHE A 89 8.16 3.63 7.16
C PHE A 89 8.39 4.38 8.47
N ASN A 90 7.87 3.89 9.58
CA ASN A 90 8.13 4.49 10.90
C ASN A 90 9.61 4.44 11.28
N ASN A 91 10.35 3.42 10.85
CA ASN A 91 11.81 3.36 11.04
C ASN A 91 12.55 4.50 10.32
N HIS A 92 11.92 5.12 9.34
CA HIS A 92 12.42 6.30 8.63
C HIS A 92 11.73 7.60 9.03
N ASP A 93 11.04 7.60 10.18
CA ASP A 93 10.28 8.75 10.68
C ASP A 93 9.18 9.23 9.72
N ILE A 94 8.60 8.30 8.96
CA ILE A 94 7.50 8.58 8.06
C ILE A 94 6.21 7.98 8.63
N ASN A 95 5.23 8.84 8.88
CA ASN A 95 3.88 8.40 9.18
C ASN A 95 3.15 8.06 7.89
N ILE A 96 2.40 6.96 7.92
CA ILE A 96 1.55 6.58 6.81
C ILE A 96 0.08 6.74 7.18
N ALA A 97 -0.74 6.97 6.16
CA ALA A 97 -2.19 6.91 6.27
C ALA A 97 -2.72 5.98 5.18
N GLN A 98 -3.76 5.23 5.48
CA GLN A 98 -4.38 4.32 4.53
C GLN A 98 -5.69 4.90 4.00
N ILE A 99 -5.86 4.81 2.68
CA ILE A 99 -7.11 5.13 2.00
C ILE A 99 -7.56 3.87 1.28
N LEU A 100 -8.77 3.41 1.60
CA LEU A 100 -9.41 2.29 0.90
C LEU A 100 -10.41 2.86 -0.11
N ILE A 101 -10.18 2.56 -1.37
CA ILE A 101 -10.98 3.08 -2.47
C ILE A 101 -11.74 1.92 -3.11
N SER A 102 -13.06 2.05 -3.17
CA SER A 102 -13.93 1.16 -3.93
C SER A 102 -14.28 1.78 -5.28
N LYS A 103 -14.80 0.96 -6.18
CA LYS A 103 -15.30 1.43 -7.47
C LYS A 103 -16.34 2.55 -7.29
N ASN A 104 -17.22 2.42 -6.30
CA ASN A 104 -18.25 3.41 -6.02
C ASN A 104 -17.67 4.78 -5.64
N VAL A 105 -16.56 4.81 -4.92
CA VAL A 105 -15.87 6.06 -4.56
C VAL A 105 -15.38 6.80 -5.81
N LEU A 106 -14.88 6.07 -6.81
CA LEU A 106 -14.41 6.66 -8.07
C LEU A 106 -15.56 7.15 -8.95
N GLU A 107 -16.74 6.54 -8.84
CA GLU A 107 -17.94 6.91 -9.58
C GLU A 107 -18.71 8.06 -8.92
N ASP A 108 -18.64 8.19 -7.59
CA ASP A 108 -19.27 9.27 -6.83
C ASP A 108 -18.32 10.48 -6.74
N ARG A 109 -18.73 11.59 -7.36
CA ARG A 109 -17.91 12.79 -7.43
C ARG A 109 -17.58 13.37 -6.04
N SER A 110 -18.52 13.36 -5.11
CA SER A 110 -18.30 13.90 -3.76
C SER A 110 -17.27 13.08 -3.00
N GLN A 111 -17.38 11.76 -3.06
CA GLN A 111 -16.45 10.85 -2.41
C GLN A 111 -15.08 10.92 -3.06
N PHE A 112 -15.02 11.05 -4.38
CA PHE A 112 -13.77 11.21 -5.12
C PHE A 112 -13.05 12.51 -4.73
N ILE A 113 -13.76 13.63 -4.65
CA ILE A 113 -13.20 14.91 -4.22
C ILE A 113 -12.71 14.84 -2.77
N ASN A 114 -13.46 14.22 -1.86
CA ASN A 114 -13.06 14.03 -0.48
C ASN A 114 -11.79 13.19 -0.37
N THR A 115 -11.68 12.14 -1.15
CA THR A 115 -10.48 11.30 -1.21
C THR A 115 -9.28 12.10 -1.69
N LEU A 116 -9.43 12.91 -2.73
CA LEU A 116 -8.37 13.79 -3.21
C LEU A 116 -7.95 14.83 -2.16
N SER A 117 -8.88 15.34 -1.36
CA SER A 117 -8.58 16.27 -0.27
C SER A 117 -7.62 15.66 0.77
N LEU A 118 -7.80 14.37 1.09
CA LEU A 118 -6.92 13.66 2.02
C LEU A 118 -5.49 13.56 1.50
N ILE A 119 -5.32 13.43 0.20
CA ILE A 119 -4.00 13.34 -0.43
C ILE A 119 -3.22 14.64 -0.31
N HIS A 120 -3.90 15.77 -0.22
CA HIS A 120 -3.29 17.10 -0.17
C HIS A 120 -3.08 17.65 1.26
N ILE A 121 -3.36 16.86 2.26
CA ILE A 121 -3.09 17.24 3.66
C ILE A 121 -1.55 17.17 3.96
#